data_66814b70dfe061d220436f73ead68cdd
#
_entry.id   66814b70dfe061d220436f73ead68cdd
#
_cell.length_a   1.000
_cell.length_b   1.000
_cell.length_c   1.000
_cell.angle_alpha   90.00
_cell.angle_beta   90.00
_cell.angle_gamma   90.00
#
_symmetry.space_group_name_H-M   'P 1'
#
loop_
_entity.id
_entity.type
_entity.pdbx_description
1 polymer ?
#
loop_
_entity_poly.entity_id
_entity_poly.type
_entity_poly.pdbx_seq_one_letter_code
_entity_poly.pdbx_strand_id
1 'polypeptide(L)'
;MSTHNHVRVLRERASKFLQYSIEALERGEYDLSCFFAEQAVQLRLKSLILRIYGSLPRTHSMREILGILSDALDKLGYPEVEEIRRFVRENRSSLRLLEDAYTGGRYLLTGYSRLDSEECINIARRIIDMVDRIEREVFS
;
A
#
# COMPACT_ATOMS: atom_id res chain seq x y z
N MET A 1 3.67 -23.45 2.10
CA MET A 1 3.13 -22.73 0.95
C MET A 1 4.28 -22.20 0.10
N SER A 2 4.19 -22.35 -1.22
CA SER A 2 5.24 -21.84 -2.12
C SER A 2 5.24 -20.31 -2.11
N THR A 3 6.39 -19.72 -2.46
CA THR A 3 6.50 -18.26 -2.59
C THR A 3 5.48 -17.72 -3.60
N HIS A 4 5.30 -18.40 -4.73
CA HIS A 4 4.34 -18.00 -5.75
C HIS A 4 2.91 -17.94 -5.19
N ASN A 5 2.48 -18.96 -4.45
CA ASN A 5 1.17 -18.98 -3.82
C ASN A 5 1.02 -17.87 -2.77
N HIS A 6 2.09 -17.63 -2.00
CA HIS A 6 2.06 -16.58 -0.99
C HIS A 6 1.90 -15.20 -1.61
N VAL A 7 2.63 -14.92 -2.69
CA VAL A 7 2.49 -13.67 -3.46
C VAL A 7 1.04 -13.49 -3.92
N ARG A 8 0.45 -14.53 -4.51
CA ARG A 8 -0.93 -14.49 -4.98
C ARG A 8 -1.93 -14.20 -3.86
N VAL A 9 -1.77 -14.87 -2.72
CA VAL A 9 -2.65 -14.67 -1.56
C VAL A 9 -2.57 -13.23 -1.05
N LEU A 10 -1.37 -12.67 -0.96
CA LEU A 10 -1.20 -11.28 -0.51
C LEU A 10 -1.87 -10.29 -1.47
N ARG A 11 -1.73 -10.52 -2.78
CA ARG A 11 -2.40 -9.67 -3.78
C ARG A 11 -3.91 -9.73 -3.67
N GLU A 12 -4.47 -10.92 -3.51
CA GLU A 12 -5.90 -11.11 -3.37
C GLU A 12 -6.44 -10.44 -2.11
N ARG A 13 -5.70 -10.56 -1.00
CA ARG A 13 -6.08 -9.91 0.26
C ARG A 13 -6.00 -8.39 0.15
N ALA A 14 -5.00 -7.88 -0.57
CA ALA A 14 -4.90 -6.45 -0.81
C ALA A 14 -6.14 -5.92 -1.52
N SER A 15 -6.61 -6.61 -2.56
CA SER A 15 -7.82 -6.24 -3.27
C SER A 15 -9.04 -6.27 -2.37
N LYS A 16 -9.15 -7.26 -1.50
CA LYS A 16 -10.27 -7.37 -0.56
C LYS A 16 -10.25 -6.24 0.47
N PHE A 17 -9.08 -5.92 1.01
CA PHE A 17 -8.96 -4.80 1.95
C PHE A 17 -9.36 -3.48 1.31
N LEU A 18 -9.01 -3.27 0.05
CA LEU A 18 -9.43 -2.06 -0.65
C LEU A 18 -10.95 -2.01 -0.79
N GLN A 19 -11.58 -3.15 -1.10
CA GLN A 19 -13.03 -3.26 -1.15
C GLN A 19 -13.66 -2.96 0.21
N TYR A 20 -13.10 -3.53 1.29
CA TYR A 20 -13.59 -3.27 2.65
C TYR A 20 -13.44 -1.81 3.03
N SER A 21 -12.38 -1.15 2.56
CA SER A 21 -12.18 0.28 2.78
C SER A 21 -13.32 1.09 2.17
N ILE A 22 -13.71 0.76 0.94
CA ILE A 22 -14.80 1.43 0.24
C ILE A 22 -16.14 1.18 0.96
N GLU A 23 -16.39 -0.06 1.38
CA GLU A 23 -17.60 -0.42 2.12
C GLU A 23 -17.67 0.31 3.46
N ALA A 24 -16.55 0.43 4.16
CA ALA A 24 -16.50 1.16 5.43
C ALA A 24 -16.79 2.65 5.22
N LEU A 25 -16.29 3.25 4.15
CA LEU A 25 -16.62 4.63 3.79
C LEU A 25 -18.15 4.80 3.62
N GLU A 26 -18.78 3.89 2.90
CA GLU A 26 -20.22 3.93 2.65
C GLU A 26 -21.04 3.81 3.93
N ARG A 27 -20.50 3.12 4.95
CA ARG A 27 -21.14 2.97 6.26
C ARG A 27 -20.83 4.10 7.23
N GLY A 28 -20.01 5.07 6.83
CA GLY A 28 -19.60 6.15 7.71
C GLY A 28 -18.54 5.75 8.73
N GLU A 29 -17.89 4.60 8.53
CA GLU A 29 -16.81 4.11 9.39
C GLU A 29 -15.47 4.58 8.84
N TYR A 30 -15.21 5.89 8.94
CA TYR A 30 -14.11 6.55 8.22
C TYR A 30 -12.73 6.13 8.74
N ASP A 31 -12.58 5.92 10.03
CA ASP A 31 -11.33 5.45 10.62
C ASP A 31 -10.99 4.04 10.14
N LEU A 32 -11.96 3.14 10.13
CA LEU A 32 -11.77 1.79 9.62
C LEU A 32 -11.51 1.79 8.11
N SER A 33 -12.17 2.68 7.38
CA SER A 33 -11.91 2.85 5.95
C SER A 33 -10.45 3.17 5.69
N CYS A 34 -9.89 4.14 6.39
CA CYS A 34 -8.48 4.50 6.25
C CYS A 34 -7.56 3.36 6.67
N PHE A 35 -7.89 2.64 7.74
CA PHE A 35 -7.11 1.48 8.18
C PHE A 35 -7.09 0.38 7.11
N PHE A 36 -8.24 0.04 6.55
CA PHE A 36 -8.31 -0.98 5.50
C PHE A 36 -7.56 -0.56 4.24
N ALA A 37 -7.62 0.72 3.87
CA ALA A 37 -6.86 1.24 2.74
C ALA A 37 -5.35 1.10 2.97
N GLU A 38 -4.89 1.40 4.18
CA GLU A 38 -3.50 1.25 4.57
C GLU A 38 -3.06 -0.22 4.49
N GLN A 39 -3.88 -1.14 4.99
CA GLN A 39 -3.61 -2.57 4.93
C GLN A 39 -3.54 -3.07 3.48
N ALA A 40 -4.42 -2.57 2.62
CA ALA A 40 -4.41 -2.93 1.21
C ALA A 40 -3.06 -2.56 0.56
N VAL A 41 -2.56 -1.35 0.84
CA VAL A 41 -1.28 -0.90 0.30
C VAL A 41 -0.13 -1.72 0.86
N GLN A 42 -0.11 -1.97 2.18
CA GLN A 42 0.95 -2.79 2.78
C GLN A 42 1.05 -4.15 2.12
N LEU A 43 -0.07 -4.84 2.01
CA LEU A 43 -0.09 -6.19 1.44
C LEU A 43 0.29 -6.18 -0.03
N ARG A 44 -0.13 -5.17 -0.79
CA ARG A 44 0.23 -5.08 -2.21
C ARG A 44 1.72 -4.83 -2.40
N LEU A 45 2.30 -3.91 -1.64
CA LEU A 45 3.74 -3.64 -1.69
C LEU A 45 4.53 -4.87 -1.26
N LYS A 46 4.12 -5.51 -0.17
CA LYS A 46 4.80 -6.69 0.36
C LYS A 46 4.74 -7.87 -0.62
N SER A 47 3.64 -8.00 -1.37
CA SER A 47 3.56 -9.07 -2.38
C SER A 47 4.60 -8.90 -3.48
N LEU A 48 4.82 -7.66 -3.94
CA LEU A 48 5.85 -7.40 -4.96
C LEU A 48 7.26 -7.61 -4.39
N ILE A 49 7.51 -7.13 -3.17
CA ILE A 49 8.80 -7.32 -2.52
C ILE A 49 9.09 -8.82 -2.33
N LEU A 50 8.09 -9.58 -1.90
CA LEU A 50 8.24 -11.03 -1.76
C LEU A 50 8.59 -11.69 -3.10
N ARG A 51 7.96 -11.24 -4.17
CA ARG A 51 8.24 -11.76 -5.52
C ARG A 51 9.68 -11.45 -5.96
N ILE A 52 10.19 -10.27 -5.61
CA ILE A 52 11.54 -9.84 -5.98
C ILE A 52 12.59 -10.52 -5.11
N TYR A 53 12.42 -10.49 -3.78
CA TYR A 53 13.44 -10.93 -2.82
C TYR A 53 13.25 -12.34 -2.29
N GLY A 54 12.05 -12.90 -2.37
CA GLY A 54 11.74 -14.19 -1.78
C GLY A 54 11.48 -14.14 -0.27
N SER A 55 11.45 -12.96 0.33
CA SER A 55 11.18 -12.78 1.76
C SER A 55 10.37 -11.52 1.99
N LEU A 56 9.63 -11.51 3.11
CA LEU A 56 8.80 -10.36 3.49
C LEU A 56 9.57 -9.40 4.39
N PRO A 57 9.42 -8.08 4.20
CA PRO A 57 9.95 -7.13 5.16
C PRO A 57 9.19 -7.21 6.48
N ARG A 58 9.88 -6.99 7.59
CA ARG A 58 9.27 -7.07 8.93
C ARG A 58 8.62 -5.77 9.38
N THR A 59 8.95 -4.68 8.71
CA THR A 59 8.40 -3.37 9.05
C THR A 59 6.95 -3.23 8.61
N HIS A 60 6.20 -2.39 9.32
CA HIS A 60 4.85 -1.97 8.95
C HIS A 60 4.81 -0.50 8.54
N SER A 61 5.96 0.17 8.53
CA SER A 61 6.04 1.56 8.09
C SER A 61 5.92 1.63 6.58
N MET A 62 4.90 2.36 6.10
CA MET A 62 4.65 2.55 4.67
C MET A 62 5.86 3.13 3.96
N ARG A 63 6.51 4.12 4.58
CA ARG A 63 7.70 4.76 3.99
C ARG A 63 8.88 3.82 3.89
N GLU A 64 9.09 2.99 4.92
CA GLU A 64 10.16 2.00 4.90
C GLU A 64 9.89 0.93 3.83
N ILE A 65 8.64 0.49 3.70
CA ILE A 65 8.27 -0.50 2.69
C ILE A 65 8.49 0.06 1.28
N LEU A 66 8.07 1.30 1.04
CA LEU A 66 8.32 1.98 -0.24
C LEU A 66 9.82 2.14 -0.50
N GLY A 67 10.60 2.45 0.54
CA GLY A 67 12.05 2.53 0.45
C GLY A 67 12.69 1.20 0.09
N ILE A 68 12.24 0.11 0.69
CA ILE A 68 12.74 -1.23 0.38
C ILE A 68 12.46 -1.58 -1.09
N LEU A 69 11.24 -1.30 -1.56
CA LEU A 69 10.89 -1.54 -2.96
C LEU A 69 11.73 -0.69 -3.90
N SER A 70 11.93 0.59 -3.57
CA SER A 70 12.75 1.50 -4.37
C SER A 70 14.19 1.00 -4.47
N ASP A 71 14.77 0.59 -3.33
CA ASP A 71 16.13 0.07 -3.30
C ASP A 71 16.26 -1.21 -4.14
N ALA A 72 15.26 -2.08 -4.09
CA ALA A 72 15.25 -3.31 -4.87
C ALA A 72 15.28 -3.01 -6.37
N LEU A 73 14.42 -2.11 -6.82
CA LEU A 73 14.34 -1.74 -8.22
C LEU A 73 15.61 -1.03 -8.70
N ASP A 74 16.17 -0.18 -7.85
CA ASP A 74 17.40 0.54 -8.15
C ASP A 74 18.57 -0.43 -8.34
N LYS A 75 18.72 -1.38 -7.42
CA LYS A 75 19.80 -2.39 -7.51
C LYS A 75 19.67 -3.28 -8.73
N LEU A 76 18.45 -3.54 -9.18
CA LEU A 76 18.20 -4.35 -10.37
C LEU A 76 18.26 -3.54 -11.67
N GLY A 77 18.45 -2.22 -11.56
CA GLY A 77 18.59 -1.35 -12.71
C GLY A 77 17.28 -0.98 -13.39
N TYR A 78 16.14 -1.09 -12.69
CA TYR A 78 14.84 -0.73 -13.27
C TYR A 78 14.58 0.76 -13.15
N PRO A 79 14.33 1.46 -14.27
CA PRO A 79 14.09 2.91 -14.24
C PRO A 79 12.78 3.30 -13.53
N GLU A 80 11.89 2.36 -13.31
CA GLU A 80 10.62 2.57 -12.62
C GLU A 80 10.80 3.08 -11.19
N VAL A 81 12.01 2.93 -10.61
CA VAL A 81 12.32 3.46 -9.28
C VAL A 81 12.12 4.98 -9.22
N GLU A 82 12.38 5.70 -10.30
CA GLU A 82 12.21 7.16 -10.33
C GLU A 82 10.74 7.55 -10.20
N GLU A 83 9.83 6.75 -10.73
CA GLU A 83 8.39 6.99 -10.58
C GLU A 83 7.97 6.89 -9.12
N ILE A 84 8.46 5.87 -8.41
CA ILE A 84 8.14 5.70 -6.98
C ILE A 84 8.68 6.87 -6.18
N ARG A 85 9.93 7.27 -6.42
CA ARG A 85 10.56 8.37 -5.71
C ARG A 85 9.81 9.68 -5.93
N ARG A 86 9.40 9.96 -7.17
CA ARG A 86 8.60 11.14 -7.49
C ARG A 86 7.24 11.08 -6.82
N PHE A 87 6.57 9.94 -6.87
CA PHE A 87 5.28 9.75 -6.22
C PHE A 87 5.36 10.07 -4.72
N VAL A 88 6.39 9.57 -4.04
CA VAL A 88 6.58 9.82 -2.60
C VAL A 88 6.78 11.32 -2.34
N ARG A 89 7.60 11.99 -3.16
CA ARG A 89 7.85 13.43 -2.99
C ARG A 89 6.58 14.26 -3.19
N GLU A 90 5.77 13.90 -4.17
CA GLU A 90 4.59 14.67 -4.56
C GLU A 90 3.37 14.39 -3.69
N ASN A 91 3.38 13.32 -2.89
CA ASN A 91 2.21 12.88 -2.14
C ASN A 91 2.48 12.70 -0.64
N ARG A 92 3.38 13.48 -0.07
CA ARG A 92 3.80 13.33 1.33
C ARG A 92 2.66 13.39 2.33
N SER A 93 1.75 14.36 2.16
CA SER A 93 0.64 14.54 3.09
C SER A 93 -0.34 13.37 3.04
N SER A 94 -0.68 12.92 1.85
CA SER A 94 -1.59 11.79 1.66
C SER A 94 -0.98 10.49 2.18
N LEU A 95 0.31 10.30 1.94
CA LEU A 95 1.04 9.12 2.44
C LEU A 95 1.09 9.13 3.96
N ARG A 96 1.28 10.30 4.58
CA ARG A 96 1.30 10.43 6.04
C ARG A 96 -0.06 10.09 6.63
N LEU A 97 -1.13 10.61 6.01
CA LEU A 97 -2.49 10.30 6.45
C LEU A 97 -2.75 8.80 6.39
N LEU A 98 -2.36 8.15 5.30
CA LEU A 98 -2.53 6.72 5.13
C LEU A 98 -1.69 5.94 6.15
N GLU A 99 -0.43 6.31 6.34
CA GLU A 99 0.47 5.63 7.28
C GLU A 99 -0.05 5.73 8.72
N ASP A 100 -0.54 6.91 9.11
CA ASP A 100 -1.06 7.12 10.46
C ASP A 100 -2.29 6.26 10.73
N ALA A 101 -3.03 5.87 9.71
CA ALA A 101 -4.21 5.03 9.85
C ALA A 101 -3.90 3.63 10.38
N TYR A 102 -2.68 3.16 10.25
CA TYR A 102 -2.26 1.87 10.83
C TYR A 102 -2.52 1.84 12.33
N THR A 103 -2.19 2.94 13.03
CA THR A 103 -2.43 3.08 14.46
C THR A 103 -3.81 3.71 14.73
N GLY A 104 -4.14 4.77 13.99
CA GLY A 104 -5.37 5.53 14.20
C GLY A 104 -6.64 4.72 14.05
N GLY A 105 -6.71 3.87 13.03
CA GLY A 105 -7.88 3.04 12.78
C GLY A 105 -8.07 1.92 13.80
N ARG A 106 -7.05 1.64 14.62
CA ARG A 106 -7.08 0.56 15.60
C ARG A 106 -7.26 1.05 17.04
N TYR A 107 -6.69 2.20 17.38
CA TYR A 107 -6.54 2.62 18.77
C TYR A 107 -7.05 4.02 19.08
N LEU A 108 -7.08 4.92 18.09
CA LEU A 108 -7.45 6.31 18.35
C LEU A 108 -8.96 6.49 18.31
N LEU A 109 -9.46 7.29 19.25
CA LEU A 109 -10.87 7.63 19.33
C LEU A 109 -11.20 8.90 18.55
N THR A 110 -10.19 9.71 18.19
CA THR A 110 -10.38 10.88 17.35
C THR A 110 -10.73 10.45 15.95
N GLY A 111 -11.89 10.85 15.47
CA GLY A 111 -12.41 10.37 14.23
C GLY A 111 -11.72 10.93 13.01
N TYR A 112 -11.63 10.11 11.98
CA TYR A 112 -11.32 10.55 10.63
C TYR A 112 -12.59 11.12 10.02
N SER A 113 -12.44 12.12 9.16
CA SER A 113 -13.56 12.68 8.42
C SER A 113 -13.84 11.84 7.16
N ARG A 114 -14.99 12.12 6.52
CA ARG A 114 -15.28 11.51 5.22
C ARG A 114 -14.21 11.87 4.18
N LEU A 115 -13.74 13.13 4.21
CA LEU A 115 -12.68 13.57 3.29
C LEU A 115 -11.37 12.80 3.53
N ASP A 116 -11.03 12.54 4.79
CA ASP A 116 -9.86 11.71 5.11
C ASP A 116 -9.99 10.31 4.52
N SER A 117 -11.16 9.70 4.66
CA SER A 117 -11.45 8.38 4.14
C SER A 117 -11.35 8.35 2.61
N GLU A 118 -11.93 9.34 1.94
CA GLU A 118 -11.84 9.47 0.48
C GLU A 118 -10.39 9.63 0.02
N GLU A 119 -9.60 10.42 0.74
CA GLU A 119 -8.19 10.62 0.43
C GLU A 119 -7.37 9.33 0.63
N CYS A 120 -7.63 8.60 1.72
CA CYS A 120 -6.97 7.32 1.97
C CYS A 120 -7.25 6.32 0.83
N ILE A 121 -8.50 6.24 0.40
CA ILE A 121 -8.87 5.35 -0.72
C ILE A 121 -8.21 5.80 -2.01
N ASN A 122 -8.22 7.10 -2.28
CA ASN A 122 -7.64 7.64 -3.50
C ASN A 122 -6.14 7.35 -3.58
N ILE A 123 -5.39 7.64 -2.51
CA ILE A 123 -3.94 7.39 -2.52
C ILE A 123 -3.64 5.90 -2.57
N ALA A 124 -4.43 5.07 -1.89
CA ALA A 124 -4.27 3.63 -1.94
C ALA A 124 -4.45 3.08 -3.35
N ARG A 125 -5.49 3.51 -4.06
CA ARG A 125 -5.71 3.11 -5.45
C ARG A 125 -4.56 3.50 -6.35
N ARG A 126 -4.05 4.72 -6.18
CA ARG A 126 -2.95 5.22 -7.00
C ARG A 126 -1.67 4.43 -6.77
N ILE A 127 -1.38 4.06 -5.52
CA ILE A 127 -0.21 3.24 -5.20
C ILE A 127 -0.38 1.84 -5.80
N ILE A 128 -1.54 1.22 -5.63
CA ILE A 128 -1.80 -0.13 -6.13
C ILE A 128 -1.71 -0.16 -7.65
N ASP A 129 -2.29 0.83 -8.34
CA ASP A 129 -2.22 0.90 -9.80
C ASP A 129 -0.77 1.08 -10.28
N MET A 130 0.00 1.91 -9.60
CA MET A 130 1.43 2.10 -9.90
C MET A 130 2.20 0.80 -9.72
N VAL A 131 1.98 0.10 -8.62
CA VAL A 131 2.64 -1.17 -8.32
C VAL A 131 2.25 -2.25 -9.31
N ASP A 132 0.97 -2.32 -9.68
CA ASP A 132 0.50 -3.27 -10.70
C ASP A 132 1.25 -3.08 -12.03
N ARG A 133 1.39 -1.83 -12.45
CA ARG A 133 2.08 -1.50 -13.70
C ARG A 133 3.56 -1.82 -13.61
N ILE A 134 4.21 -1.45 -12.52
CA ILE A 134 5.63 -1.74 -12.29
C ILE A 134 5.86 -3.25 -12.30
N GLU A 135 5.02 -4.01 -11.64
CA GLU A 135 5.17 -5.45 -11.59
C GLU A 135 5.07 -6.07 -12.99
N ARG A 136 4.13 -5.59 -13.81
CA ARG A 136 4.00 -6.08 -15.19
C ARG A 136 5.26 -5.79 -16.01
N GLU A 137 5.86 -4.62 -15.82
CA GLU A 137 7.07 -4.24 -16.55
C GLU A 137 8.30 -5.04 -16.09
N VAL A 138 8.42 -5.23 -14.78
CA VAL A 138 9.57 -5.94 -14.19
C VAL A 138 9.54 -7.43 -14.53
N PHE A 139 8.36 -8.03 -14.58
CA PHE A 139 8.19 -9.48 -14.78
C PHE A 139 7.56 -9.81 -16.13
N SER A 140 7.66 -8.92 -17.09
CA SER A 140 7.17 -9.19 -18.46
C SER A 140 8.07 -10.13 -19.24
#